data_5ee732c4fa3259449861627f5946e067
#
_entry.id   5ee732c4fa3259449861627f5946e067
#
_cell.length_a   1.000
_cell.length_b   1.000
_cell.length_c   1.000
_cell.angle_alpha   90.00
_cell.angle_beta   90.00
_cell.angle_gamma   90.00
#
_symmetry.space_group_name_H-M   'P 1'
#
loop_
_entity.id
_entity.type
_entity.pdbx_description
1 polymer ?
#
loop_
_entity_poly.entity_id
_entity_poly.type
_entity_poly.pdbx_seq_one_letter_code
_entity_poly.pdbx_strand_id
1 'polypeptide(L)'
;MRIVSLALMGVLGLCAGAQAQTPKLEKPRIALSVGGSISQMNKVAYVVALHRKYFEQEGLTVDSVAFASGTAALQNLIGGNADVVEGSFEHTLRMQTKGQHLMCIAVFGRYPANVLVVRKSQADKIKSIADLKGKKIGISAPGSSTHNFVAGLMERAGVNYKEASFISIGTGLSAVAAMRSGSELDAIVNLDPAINALVDNGEVVVLADSRTEEGTFAAFGGPYLADCLYAKIDFVKANPNTAQAIANAVVHAMQWLKTASIDDIIKSLPPEYYQTDEKLYRKSLEKNLAAFQWDGIVSNEAVASVWKAISILEPELKSAKVEFEKTYDNRLVERALAKYKAPLKE
;
A
#
# COMPACT_ATOMS: atom_id res chain seq x y z
N MET A 1 4.36 68.65 55.30
CA MET A 1 5.04 67.59 54.56
C MET A 1 4.01 66.45 54.28
N ARG A 2 3.53 66.39 53.04
CA ARG A 2 2.56 65.34 52.60
C ARG A 2 3.33 64.28 51.82
N ILE A 3 3.33 63.05 52.29
CA ILE A 3 3.95 61.94 51.64
C ILE A 3 2.91 61.33 50.68
N VAL A 4 3.18 61.33 49.40
CA VAL A 4 2.37 60.68 48.36
C VAL A 4 2.91 59.30 48.14
N SER A 5 2.13 58.25 48.53
CA SER A 5 2.43 56.83 48.22
C SER A 5 1.95 56.48 46.81
N LEU A 6 2.86 56.15 45.92
CA LEU A 6 2.56 55.63 44.58
C LEU A 6 2.30 54.11 44.69
N ALA A 7 1.10 53.67 44.44
CA ALA A 7 0.75 52.26 44.31
C ALA A 7 1.02 51.80 42.86
N LEU A 8 2.00 50.86 42.72
CA LEU A 8 2.34 50.22 41.42
C LEU A 8 1.40 49.02 41.29
N MET A 9 0.37 49.13 40.44
CA MET A 9 -0.46 47.99 40.02
C MET A 9 0.28 47.18 38.94
N GLY A 10 0.81 46.00 39.30
CA GLY A 10 1.34 45.02 38.35
C GLY A 10 0.20 44.31 37.60
N VAL A 11 0.11 44.54 36.32
CA VAL A 11 -0.78 43.77 35.42
C VAL A 11 -0.11 42.44 35.12
N LEU A 12 -0.51 41.38 35.81
CA LEU A 12 -0.19 39.99 35.44
C LEU A 12 -1.04 39.63 34.17
N GLY A 13 -0.41 39.70 33.03
CA GLY A 13 -1.00 39.19 31.78
C GLY A 13 -1.07 37.65 31.84
N LEU A 14 -2.25 37.09 32.04
CA LEU A 14 -2.52 35.67 31.81
C LEU A 14 -2.42 35.40 30.29
N CYS A 15 -1.28 34.93 29.83
CA CYS A 15 -1.19 34.25 28.55
C CYS A 15 -1.90 32.88 28.72
N ALA A 16 -3.21 32.86 28.52
CA ALA A 16 -3.94 31.61 28.31
C ALA A 16 -3.47 31.03 26.97
N GLY A 17 -2.53 30.09 27.01
CA GLY A 17 -2.18 29.27 25.86
C GLY A 17 -3.45 28.58 25.38
N ALA A 18 -3.98 29.00 24.24
CA ALA A 18 -5.03 28.29 23.57
C ALA A 18 -4.49 26.92 23.17
N GLN A 19 -4.70 25.91 24.00
CA GLN A 19 -4.54 24.52 23.61
C GLN A 19 -5.55 24.30 22.49
N ALA A 20 -5.05 24.16 21.25
CA ALA A 20 -5.88 23.79 20.11
C ALA A 20 -6.54 22.44 20.46
N GLN A 21 -7.83 22.47 20.76
CA GLN A 21 -8.59 21.24 21.00
C GLN A 21 -8.49 20.38 19.78
N THR A 22 -8.05 19.12 19.96
CA THR A 22 -8.07 18.12 18.89
C THR A 22 -9.50 18.03 18.34
N PRO A 23 -9.71 18.21 17.02
CA PRO A 23 -11.05 18.17 16.46
C PRO A 23 -11.76 16.86 16.82
N LYS A 24 -13.02 16.92 17.21
CA LYS A 24 -13.82 15.74 17.50
C LYS A 24 -13.96 14.92 16.21
N LEU A 25 -13.63 13.64 16.28
CA LEU A 25 -13.81 12.71 15.17
C LEU A 25 -15.30 12.41 14.96
N GLU A 26 -15.75 12.41 13.71
CA GLU A 26 -17.11 12.05 13.35
C GLU A 26 -17.35 10.56 13.56
N LYS A 27 -16.34 9.74 13.23
CA LYS A 27 -16.36 8.28 13.40
C LYS A 27 -15.03 7.82 14.02
N PRO A 28 -14.93 7.73 15.36
CA PRO A 28 -13.69 7.36 16.05
C PRO A 28 -13.35 5.88 15.96
N ARG A 29 -14.30 5.01 15.59
CA ARG A 29 -14.08 3.59 15.37
C ARG A 29 -14.31 3.26 13.91
N ILE A 30 -13.29 2.71 13.21
CA ILE A 30 -13.33 2.39 11.79
C ILE A 30 -13.08 0.91 11.54
N ALA A 31 -13.82 0.34 10.59
CA ALA A 31 -13.60 -0.99 10.05
C ALA A 31 -12.62 -0.89 8.86
N LEU A 32 -11.47 -1.59 8.95
CA LEU A 32 -10.42 -1.56 7.93
C LEU A 32 -10.19 -2.95 7.34
N SER A 33 -10.29 -3.06 6.02
CA SER A 33 -9.99 -4.28 5.28
C SER A 33 -8.57 -4.23 4.72
N VAL A 34 -7.76 -5.26 5.00
CA VAL A 34 -6.38 -5.38 4.51
C VAL A 34 -6.32 -6.33 3.32
N GLY A 35 -5.77 -5.88 2.21
CA GLY A 35 -5.69 -6.66 0.98
C GLY A 35 -4.45 -7.55 0.91
N GLY A 36 -4.56 -8.80 1.34
CA GLY A 36 -3.47 -9.78 1.35
C GLY A 36 -2.94 -10.09 2.73
N SER A 37 -1.84 -10.85 2.81
CA SER A 37 -1.20 -11.21 4.07
C SER A 37 -0.60 -9.98 4.77
N ILE A 38 -0.82 -9.88 6.07
CA ILE A 38 -0.27 -8.79 6.91
C ILE A 38 1.26 -8.81 6.98
N SER A 39 1.90 -9.95 6.69
CA SER A 39 3.36 -10.09 6.67
C SER A 39 4.02 -9.53 5.41
N GLN A 40 3.26 -9.11 4.40
CA GLN A 40 3.81 -8.57 3.17
C GLN A 40 4.51 -7.23 3.41
N MET A 41 5.60 -6.98 2.69
CA MET A 41 6.43 -5.79 2.86
C MET A 41 5.68 -4.48 2.54
N ASN A 42 4.78 -4.51 1.58
CA ASN A 42 3.94 -3.35 1.23
C ASN A 42 2.95 -2.94 2.34
N LYS A 43 2.78 -3.73 3.40
CA LYS A 43 1.92 -3.42 4.57
C LYS A 43 2.66 -2.71 5.70
N VAL A 44 3.98 -2.62 5.67
CA VAL A 44 4.80 -2.21 6.81
C VAL A 44 4.40 -0.84 7.36
N ALA A 45 4.10 0.15 6.52
CA ALA A 45 3.69 1.47 7.00
C ALA A 45 2.36 1.43 7.79
N TYR A 46 1.37 0.70 7.28
CA TYR A 46 0.09 0.50 7.96
C TYR A 46 0.27 -0.30 9.27
N VAL A 47 1.04 -1.39 9.21
CA VAL A 47 1.27 -2.26 10.36
C VAL A 47 2.02 -1.53 11.48
N VAL A 48 3.01 -0.72 11.14
CA VAL A 48 3.72 0.14 12.09
C VAL A 48 2.76 1.18 12.69
N ALA A 49 1.90 1.81 11.88
CA ALA A 49 0.90 2.74 12.39
C ALA A 49 -0.02 2.09 13.43
N LEU A 50 -0.42 0.83 13.18
CA LEU A 50 -1.27 0.06 14.08
C LEU A 50 -0.54 -0.28 15.38
N HIS A 51 0.63 -0.93 15.32
CA HIS A 51 1.31 -1.48 16.50
C HIS A 51 2.07 -0.44 17.33
N ARG A 52 2.48 0.68 16.74
CA ARG A 52 2.99 1.84 17.47
C ARG A 52 1.87 2.74 18.01
N LYS A 53 0.59 2.32 17.83
CA LYS A 53 -0.60 3.02 18.33
C LYS A 53 -0.75 4.43 17.77
N TYR A 54 -0.30 4.66 16.52
CA TYR A 54 -0.42 5.98 15.90
C TYR A 54 -1.88 6.31 15.55
N PHE A 55 -2.71 5.29 15.26
CA PHE A 55 -4.14 5.48 15.12
C PHE A 55 -4.79 5.90 16.42
N GLU A 56 -4.45 5.26 17.55
CA GLU A 56 -4.97 5.60 18.88
C GLU A 56 -4.50 6.99 19.33
N GLN A 57 -3.28 7.41 18.99
CA GLN A 57 -2.77 8.76 19.25
C GLN A 57 -3.59 9.83 18.52
N GLU A 58 -4.19 9.49 17.38
CA GLU A 58 -5.11 10.34 16.64
C GLU A 58 -6.59 10.16 17.08
N GLY A 59 -6.85 9.39 18.12
CA GLY A 59 -8.19 9.14 18.67
C GLY A 59 -8.99 8.07 17.94
N LEU A 60 -8.34 7.24 17.08
CA LEU A 60 -8.99 6.20 16.29
C LEU A 60 -8.85 4.83 16.95
N THR A 61 -9.94 4.05 16.93
CA THR A 61 -9.91 2.60 17.12
C THR A 61 -10.08 1.93 15.76
N VAL A 62 -9.16 1.04 15.39
CA VAL A 62 -9.16 0.35 14.10
C VAL A 62 -9.48 -1.11 14.27
N ASP A 63 -10.63 -1.55 13.75
CA ASP A 63 -10.99 -2.96 13.62
C ASP A 63 -10.48 -3.47 12.27
N SER A 64 -9.38 -4.20 12.29
CA SER A 64 -8.68 -4.63 11.08
C SER A 64 -8.92 -6.10 10.77
N VAL A 65 -9.27 -6.39 9.50
CA VAL A 65 -9.46 -7.76 8.99
C VAL A 65 -8.67 -7.94 7.70
N ALA A 66 -7.81 -8.96 7.66
CA ALA A 66 -7.05 -9.34 6.46
C ALA A 66 -7.85 -10.28 5.55
N PHE A 67 -7.78 -10.05 4.25
CA PHE A 67 -8.41 -10.84 3.21
C PHE A 67 -7.34 -11.54 2.35
N ALA A 68 -7.72 -12.59 1.64
CA ALA A 68 -6.79 -13.34 0.80
C ALA A 68 -6.17 -12.52 -0.35
N SER A 69 -6.80 -11.40 -0.74
CA SER A 69 -6.33 -10.52 -1.83
C SER A 69 -6.85 -9.09 -1.70
N GLY A 70 -6.23 -8.15 -2.40
CA GLY A 70 -6.72 -6.76 -2.50
C GLY A 70 -8.12 -6.67 -3.12
N THR A 71 -8.43 -7.54 -4.08
CA THR A 71 -9.78 -7.60 -4.68
C THR A 71 -10.84 -7.98 -3.65
N ALA A 72 -10.56 -8.96 -2.77
CA ALA A 72 -11.50 -9.37 -1.72
C ALA A 72 -11.72 -8.25 -0.69
N ALA A 73 -10.65 -7.54 -0.30
CA ALA A 73 -10.76 -6.38 0.60
C ALA A 73 -11.59 -5.25 -0.04
N LEU A 74 -11.35 -4.95 -1.32
CA LEU A 74 -12.15 -3.97 -2.08
C LEU A 74 -13.63 -4.36 -2.11
N GLN A 75 -13.97 -5.62 -2.39
CA GLN A 75 -15.36 -6.08 -2.40
C GLN A 75 -16.04 -5.89 -1.05
N ASN A 76 -15.32 -6.08 0.06
CA ASN A 76 -15.83 -5.84 1.40
C ASN A 76 -16.19 -4.36 1.63
N LEU A 77 -15.36 -3.42 1.13
CA LEU A 77 -15.66 -1.97 1.14
C LEU A 77 -16.89 -1.64 0.29
N ILE A 78 -16.96 -2.17 -0.94
CA ILE A 78 -18.09 -1.91 -1.84
C ILE A 78 -19.38 -2.43 -1.23
N GLY A 79 -19.35 -3.61 -0.60
CA GLY A 79 -20.46 -4.19 0.15
C GLY A 79 -20.88 -3.42 1.41
N GLY A 80 -20.11 -2.41 1.83
CA GLY A 80 -20.42 -1.57 2.99
C GLY A 80 -20.00 -2.16 4.34
N ASN A 81 -19.22 -3.23 4.35
CA ASN A 81 -18.73 -3.88 5.57
C ASN A 81 -17.39 -3.32 6.08
N ALA A 82 -16.78 -2.40 5.35
CA ALA A 82 -15.59 -1.66 5.76
C ALA A 82 -15.74 -0.17 5.46
N ASP A 83 -15.02 0.65 6.21
CA ASP A 83 -14.91 2.09 6.00
C ASP A 83 -13.70 2.45 5.14
N VAL A 84 -12.61 1.70 5.34
CA VAL A 84 -11.31 1.94 4.71
C VAL A 84 -10.73 0.63 4.22
N VAL A 85 -9.98 0.68 3.14
CA VAL A 85 -9.19 -0.46 2.64
C VAL A 85 -7.72 -0.07 2.60
N GLU A 86 -6.87 -0.97 3.03
CA GLU A 86 -5.47 -1.02 2.69
C GLU A 86 -5.33 -1.87 1.42
N GLY A 87 -4.92 -1.26 0.31
CA GLY A 87 -4.82 -1.93 -0.99
C GLY A 87 -4.26 -1.05 -2.10
N SER A 88 -4.33 -1.56 -3.33
CA SER A 88 -3.71 -0.91 -4.49
C SER A 88 -4.42 0.37 -4.92
N PHE A 89 -3.64 1.42 -5.20
CA PHE A 89 -4.12 2.71 -5.69
C PHE A 89 -4.95 2.58 -6.98
N GLU A 90 -4.59 1.69 -7.88
CA GLU A 90 -5.30 1.45 -9.15
C GLU A 90 -6.81 1.14 -8.98
N HIS A 91 -7.21 0.64 -7.80
CA HIS A 91 -8.62 0.42 -7.48
C HIS A 91 -9.42 1.72 -7.51
N THR A 92 -8.85 2.85 -7.10
CA THR A 92 -9.53 4.15 -7.10
C THR A 92 -9.87 4.60 -8.52
N LEU A 93 -9.00 4.32 -9.47
CA LEU A 93 -9.19 4.63 -10.88
C LEU A 93 -10.20 3.67 -11.54
N ARG A 94 -9.97 2.36 -11.38
CA ARG A 94 -10.80 1.32 -12.00
C ARG A 94 -12.24 1.39 -11.52
N MET A 95 -12.47 1.65 -10.24
CA MET A 95 -13.82 1.68 -9.68
C MET A 95 -14.64 2.90 -10.13
N GLN A 96 -14.01 4.01 -10.52
CA GLN A 96 -14.72 5.12 -11.13
C GLN A 96 -15.47 4.70 -12.41
N THR A 97 -14.88 3.84 -13.24
CA THR A 97 -15.53 3.35 -14.47
C THR A 97 -16.77 2.49 -14.19
N LYS A 98 -16.93 2.04 -12.94
CA LYS A 98 -18.07 1.27 -12.45
C LYS A 98 -19.02 2.11 -11.58
N GLY A 99 -18.89 3.45 -11.63
CA GLY A 99 -19.69 4.37 -10.84
C GLY A 99 -19.41 4.35 -9.34
N GLN A 100 -18.30 3.73 -8.91
CA GLN A 100 -17.87 3.69 -7.51
C GLN A 100 -16.70 4.66 -7.32
N HIS A 101 -16.89 5.71 -6.55
CA HIS A 101 -15.91 6.75 -6.35
C HIS A 101 -15.12 6.52 -5.05
N LEU A 102 -13.86 6.16 -5.20
CA LEU A 102 -12.93 5.93 -4.09
C LEU A 102 -11.86 7.02 -4.07
N MET A 103 -11.42 7.39 -2.89
CA MET A 103 -10.36 8.38 -2.66
C MET A 103 -9.24 7.76 -1.84
N CYS A 104 -8.01 7.86 -2.33
CA CYS A 104 -6.81 7.58 -1.57
C CYS A 104 -6.60 8.65 -0.50
N ILE A 105 -6.45 8.23 0.74
CA ILE A 105 -6.19 9.08 1.91
C ILE A 105 -4.69 9.33 2.06
N ALA A 106 -3.87 8.28 1.88
CA ALA A 106 -2.41 8.36 1.91
C ALA A 106 -1.80 7.20 1.13
N VAL A 107 -0.85 7.49 0.23
CA VAL A 107 -0.03 6.49 -0.48
C VAL A 107 1.21 6.20 0.35
N PHE A 108 1.58 4.94 0.49
CA PHE A 108 2.80 4.51 1.17
C PHE A 108 3.62 3.50 0.36
N GLY A 109 3.11 3.02 -0.77
CA GLY A 109 3.85 2.23 -1.75
C GLY A 109 4.27 3.06 -2.96
N ARG A 110 5.58 3.27 -3.11
CA ARG A 110 6.17 3.95 -4.27
C ARG A 110 6.27 3.04 -5.48
N TYR A 111 6.59 1.76 -5.23
CA TYR A 111 6.67 0.71 -6.24
C TYR A 111 5.74 -0.44 -5.86
N PRO A 112 5.17 -1.16 -6.84
CA PRO A 112 4.22 -2.26 -6.56
C PRO A 112 4.84 -3.44 -5.82
N ALA A 113 6.17 -3.58 -5.88
CA ALA A 113 6.95 -4.66 -5.26
C ALA A 113 6.48 -6.08 -5.66
N ASN A 114 5.72 -6.20 -6.75
CA ASN A 114 5.36 -7.48 -7.34
C ASN A 114 6.58 -8.12 -8.00
N VAL A 115 6.77 -9.41 -7.77
CA VAL A 115 7.84 -10.18 -8.39
C VAL A 115 7.24 -11.39 -9.09
N LEU A 116 7.53 -11.53 -10.38
CA LEU A 116 7.20 -12.69 -11.17
C LEU A 116 8.36 -13.67 -11.12
N VAL A 117 8.10 -14.86 -10.64
CA VAL A 117 9.10 -15.94 -10.57
C VAL A 117 8.61 -17.17 -11.31
N VAL A 118 9.54 -17.86 -11.96
CA VAL A 118 9.32 -19.11 -12.70
C VAL A 118 9.82 -20.28 -11.87
N ARG A 119 9.07 -21.37 -11.84
CA ARG A 119 9.50 -22.63 -11.21
C ARG A 119 10.86 -23.06 -11.77
N LYS A 120 11.79 -23.45 -10.90
CA LYS A 120 13.15 -23.84 -11.32
C LYS A 120 13.18 -24.89 -12.42
N SER A 121 12.29 -25.89 -12.37
CA SER A 121 12.18 -26.94 -13.40
C SER A 121 11.63 -26.44 -14.75
N GLN A 122 11.09 -25.23 -14.83
CA GLN A 122 10.61 -24.61 -16.06
C GLN A 122 11.53 -23.49 -16.56
N ALA A 123 12.60 -23.15 -15.83
CA ALA A 123 13.46 -22.01 -16.12
C ALA A 123 14.16 -22.10 -17.49
N ASP A 124 14.44 -23.32 -17.98
CA ASP A 124 15.04 -23.53 -19.31
C ASP A 124 14.05 -23.28 -20.44
N LYS A 125 12.74 -23.38 -20.17
CA LYS A 125 11.64 -23.22 -21.15
C LYS A 125 10.99 -21.83 -21.08
N ILE A 126 11.10 -21.12 -19.95
CA ILE A 126 10.50 -19.81 -19.71
C ILE A 126 11.64 -18.85 -19.36
N LYS A 127 12.16 -18.17 -20.38
CA LYS A 127 13.29 -17.23 -20.26
C LYS A 127 12.88 -15.77 -20.49
N SER A 128 11.68 -15.56 -21.02
CA SER A 128 11.12 -14.25 -21.35
C SER A 128 9.63 -14.19 -20.99
N ILE A 129 9.08 -12.99 -20.97
CA ILE A 129 7.64 -12.79 -20.74
C ILE A 129 6.82 -13.44 -21.87
N ALA A 130 7.33 -13.48 -23.10
CA ALA A 130 6.62 -14.10 -24.22
C ALA A 130 6.42 -15.62 -24.01
N ASP A 131 7.30 -16.29 -23.28
CA ASP A 131 7.21 -17.72 -22.99
C ASP A 131 6.09 -18.08 -21.99
N LEU A 132 5.43 -17.07 -21.41
CA LEU A 132 4.28 -17.26 -20.51
C LEU A 132 2.98 -17.63 -21.23
N LYS A 133 2.95 -17.52 -22.56
CA LYS A 133 1.82 -17.99 -23.37
C LYS A 133 1.53 -19.47 -23.08
N GLY A 134 0.26 -19.79 -22.77
CA GLY A 134 -0.18 -21.14 -22.45
C GLY A 134 0.25 -21.66 -21.06
N LYS A 135 0.90 -20.82 -20.23
CA LYS A 135 1.41 -21.25 -18.92
C LYS A 135 0.36 -21.05 -17.81
N LYS A 136 0.53 -21.82 -16.73
CA LYS A 136 -0.26 -21.72 -15.52
C LYS A 136 0.44 -20.80 -14.50
N ILE A 137 -0.15 -19.64 -14.26
CA ILE A 137 0.46 -18.57 -13.45
C ILE A 137 -0.37 -18.35 -12.19
N GLY A 138 0.26 -18.55 -11.03
CA GLY A 138 -0.34 -18.25 -9.74
C GLY A 138 -0.36 -16.73 -9.48
N ILE A 139 -1.52 -16.22 -9.08
CA ILE A 139 -1.77 -14.83 -8.70
C ILE A 139 -2.55 -14.77 -7.39
N SER A 140 -2.58 -13.63 -6.69
CA SER A 140 -3.38 -13.56 -5.46
C SER A 140 -4.87 -13.72 -5.73
N ALA A 141 -5.41 -13.03 -6.74
CA ALA A 141 -6.76 -13.20 -7.29
C ALA A 141 -6.90 -12.44 -8.62
N PRO A 142 -7.89 -12.75 -9.46
CA PRO A 142 -8.22 -11.95 -10.63
C PRO A 142 -8.49 -10.47 -10.26
N GLY A 143 -7.95 -9.54 -11.03
CA GLY A 143 -8.10 -8.10 -10.82
C GLY A 143 -7.26 -7.53 -9.68
N SER A 144 -6.41 -8.33 -9.02
CA SER A 144 -5.44 -7.85 -8.02
C SER A 144 -4.20 -7.26 -8.69
N SER A 145 -3.35 -6.56 -7.91
CA SER A 145 -2.08 -6.02 -8.40
C SER A 145 -1.15 -7.10 -8.97
N THR A 146 -1.13 -8.29 -8.40
CA THR A 146 -0.34 -9.43 -8.91
C THR A 146 -0.82 -9.89 -10.29
N HIS A 147 -2.15 -9.94 -10.50
CA HIS A 147 -2.73 -10.24 -11.82
C HIS A 147 -2.39 -9.16 -12.82
N ASN A 148 -2.64 -7.89 -12.47
CA ASN A 148 -2.43 -6.76 -13.37
C ASN A 148 -0.95 -6.59 -13.75
N PHE A 149 -0.03 -6.92 -12.83
CA PHE A 149 1.41 -6.89 -13.10
C PHE A 149 1.80 -7.87 -14.22
N VAL A 150 1.49 -9.15 -14.08
CA VAL A 150 1.89 -10.14 -15.10
C VAL A 150 1.10 -9.97 -16.39
N ALA A 151 -0.18 -9.63 -16.33
CA ALA A 151 -0.99 -9.35 -17.50
C ALA A 151 -0.44 -8.14 -18.29
N GLY A 152 -0.07 -7.05 -17.59
CA GLY A 152 0.55 -5.88 -18.20
C GLY A 152 1.90 -6.17 -18.83
N LEU A 153 2.74 -7.00 -18.21
CA LEU A 153 4.00 -7.46 -18.79
C LEU A 153 3.76 -8.24 -20.09
N MET A 154 2.79 -9.17 -20.09
CA MET A 154 2.47 -9.97 -21.28
C MET A 154 1.97 -9.10 -22.44
N GLU A 155 1.02 -8.19 -22.19
CA GLU A 155 0.51 -7.28 -23.23
C GLU A 155 1.61 -6.37 -23.79
N ARG A 156 2.51 -5.87 -22.94
CA ARG A 156 3.67 -5.07 -23.40
C ARG A 156 4.69 -5.88 -24.19
N ALA A 157 4.78 -7.18 -23.94
CA ALA A 157 5.60 -8.11 -24.71
C ALA A 157 4.91 -8.58 -26.02
N GLY A 158 3.71 -8.05 -26.32
CA GLY A 158 2.94 -8.44 -27.49
C GLY A 158 2.22 -9.79 -27.38
N VAL A 159 2.04 -10.29 -26.17
CA VAL A 159 1.34 -11.54 -25.87
C VAL A 159 0.04 -11.23 -25.17
N ASN A 160 -1.07 -11.67 -25.74
CA ASN A 160 -2.38 -11.54 -25.08
C ASN A 160 -2.36 -12.33 -23.76
N TYR A 161 -2.50 -11.63 -22.62
CA TYR A 161 -2.44 -12.27 -21.31
C TYR A 161 -3.53 -13.34 -21.12
N LYS A 162 -4.67 -13.24 -21.84
CA LYS A 162 -5.75 -14.25 -21.81
C LYS A 162 -5.33 -15.60 -22.37
N GLU A 163 -4.17 -15.68 -23.04
CA GLU A 163 -3.59 -16.95 -23.49
C GLU A 163 -2.85 -17.70 -22.36
N ALA A 164 -2.68 -17.10 -21.16
CA ALA A 164 -2.22 -17.80 -19.96
C ALA A 164 -3.40 -18.21 -19.08
N SER A 165 -3.19 -19.21 -18.21
CA SER A 165 -4.16 -19.64 -17.21
C SER A 165 -3.78 -19.06 -15.85
N PHE A 166 -4.65 -18.22 -15.29
CA PHE A 166 -4.43 -17.61 -13.98
C PHE A 166 -5.12 -18.39 -12.86
N ILE A 167 -4.35 -18.76 -11.83
CA ILE A 167 -4.82 -19.55 -10.70
C ILE A 167 -4.71 -18.73 -9.42
N SER A 168 -5.84 -18.58 -8.70
CA SER A 168 -5.86 -17.87 -7.41
C SER A 168 -5.16 -18.70 -6.34
N ILE A 169 -4.05 -18.19 -5.80
CA ILE A 169 -3.23 -18.84 -4.77
C ILE A 169 -3.12 -18.03 -3.48
N GLY A 170 -3.77 -16.86 -3.42
CA GLY A 170 -3.64 -15.93 -2.30
C GLY A 170 -2.25 -15.31 -2.21
N THR A 171 -1.85 -14.94 -0.99
CA THR A 171 -0.57 -14.24 -0.72
C THR A 171 0.16 -14.86 0.48
N GLY A 172 1.45 -14.56 0.62
CA GLY A 172 2.25 -15.03 1.75
C GLY A 172 2.43 -16.55 1.76
N LEU A 173 2.21 -17.20 2.89
CA LEU A 173 2.43 -18.66 3.06
C LEU A 173 1.56 -19.52 2.12
N SER A 174 0.35 -19.09 1.77
CA SER A 174 -0.50 -19.83 0.84
C SER A 174 0.11 -19.91 -0.56
N ALA A 175 0.75 -18.81 -1.03
CA ALA A 175 1.45 -18.79 -2.30
C ALA A 175 2.70 -19.68 -2.30
N VAL A 176 3.45 -19.68 -1.20
CA VAL A 176 4.61 -20.57 -1.00
C VAL A 176 4.15 -22.03 -1.04
N ALA A 177 3.09 -22.36 -0.29
CA ALA A 177 2.52 -23.71 -0.26
C ALA A 177 2.02 -24.15 -1.64
N ALA A 178 1.34 -23.29 -2.38
CA ALA A 178 0.88 -23.57 -3.73
C ALA A 178 2.04 -23.88 -4.69
N MET A 179 3.16 -23.13 -4.58
CA MET A 179 4.35 -23.39 -5.40
C MET A 179 5.02 -24.72 -5.05
N ARG A 180 5.00 -25.12 -3.76
CA ARG A 180 5.64 -26.36 -3.26
C ARG A 180 4.78 -27.60 -3.43
N SER A 181 3.46 -27.48 -3.42
CA SER A 181 2.52 -28.62 -3.34
C SER A 181 2.46 -29.51 -4.59
N GLY A 182 3.37 -29.32 -5.56
CA GLY A 182 3.32 -30.06 -6.81
C GLY A 182 2.17 -29.62 -7.75
N SER A 183 1.47 -28.51 -7.40
CA SER A 183 0.54 -27.87 -8.29
C SER A 183 1.24 -27.60 -9.63
N GLU A 184 0.52 -27.75 -10.73
CA GLU A 184 1.06 -27.57 -12.09
C GLU A 184 1.35 -26.08 -12.42
N LEU A 185 1.74 -25.29 -11.42
CA LEU A 185 2.11 -23.88 -11.63
C LEU A 185 3.48 -23.79 -12.29
N ASP A 186 3.54 -23.10 -13.41
CA ASP A 186 4.79 -22.79 -14.11
C ASP A 186 5.47 -21.57 -13.50
N ALA A 187 4.69 -20.58 -13.06
CA ALA A 187 5.14 -19.32 -12.49
C ALA A 187 4.18 -18.82 -11.42
N ILE A 188 4.65 -17.90 -10.57
CA ILE A 188 3.76 -17.12 -9.68
C ILE A 188 4.17 -15.66 -9.67
N VAL A 189 3.20 -14.80 -9.38
CA VAL A 189 3.44 -13.42 -8.95
C VAL A 189 3.02 -13.27 -7.49
N ASN A 190 3.94 -12.77 -6.69
CA ASN A 190 3.66 -12.47 -5.29
C ASN A 190 4.61 -11.37 -4.79
N LEU A 191 4.55 -11.07 -3.49
CA LEU A 191 5.39 -10.11 -2.81
C LEU A 191 6.26 -10.82 -1.74
N ASP A 192 7.28 -10.11 -1.25
CA ASP A 192 8.06 -10.58 -0.10
C ASP A 192 7.19 -10.59 1.19
N PRO A 193 7.50 -11.51 2.11
CA PRO A 193 8.62 -12.44 2.15
C PRO A 193 8.45 -13.74 1.35
N ALA A 194 7.25 -14.01 0.79
CA ALA A 194 6.96 -15.27 0.08
C ALA A 194 7.93 -15.51 -1.10
N ILE A 195 8.24 -14.47 -1.86
CA ILE A 195 9.19 -14.59 -2.99
C ILE A 195 10.59 -14.89 -2.51
N ASN A 196 11.10 -14.17 -1.50
CA ASN A 196 12.43 -14.43 -0.96
C ASN A 196 12.54 -15.84 -0.38
N ALA A 197 11.48 -16.37 0.25
CA ALA A 197 11.47 -17.76 0.75
C ALA A 197 11.67 -18.79 -0.36
N LEU A 198 11.08 -18.57 -1.53
CA LEU A 198 11.23 -19.48 -2.68
C LEU A 198 12.58 -19.29 -3.39
N VAL A 199 13.04 -18.04 -3.54
CA VAL A 199 14.32 -17.71 -4.20
C VAL A 199 15.49 -18.24 -3.38
N ASP A 200 15.51 -18.03 -2.07
CA ASP A 200 16.60 -18.43 -1.19
C ASP A 200 16.77 -19.95 -1.13
N ASN A 201 15.68 -20.70 -1.31
CA ASN A 201 15.71 -22.17 -1.39
C ASN A 201 16.00 -22.69 -2.81
N GLY A 202 16.23 -21.80 -3.80
CA GLY A 202 16.52 -22.19 -5.18
C GLY A 202 15.35 -22.86 -5.91
N GLU A 203 14.11 -22.65 -5.42
CA GLU A 203 12.90 -23.29 -5.95
C GLU A 203 12.38 -22.57 -7.22
N VAL A 204 12.77 -21.31 -7.39
CA VAL A 204 12.32 -20.43 -8.50
C VAL A 204 13.44 -19.56 -9.04
N VAL A 205 13.21 -18.99 -10.22
CA VAL A 205 14.05 -17.98 -10.87
C VAL A 205 13.21 -16.72 -11.09
N VAL A 206 13.77 -15.56 -10.78
CA VAL A 206 13.12 -14.26 -11.00
C VAL A 206 13.10 -13.95 -12.50
N LEU A 207 11.93 -13.64 -13.03
CA LEU A 207 11.72 -13.24 -14.42
C LEU A 207 11.45 -11.73 -14.57
N ALA A 208 10.71 -11.14 -13.62
CA ALA A 208 10.48 -9.70 -13.55
C ALA A 208 10.31 -9.26 -12.09
N ASP A 209 10.77 -8.04 -11.77
CA ASP A 209 10.84 -7.53 -10.40
C ASP A 209 10.52 -6.03 -10.38
N SER A 210 9.43 -5.63 -9.71
CA SER A 210 9.03 -4.24 -9.56
C SER A 210 9.29 -3.66 -8.17
N ARG A 211 10.25 -4.21 -7.40
CA ARG A 211 10.69 -3.66 -6.11
C ARG A 211 11.59 -2.42 -6.26
N THR A 212 12.04 -2.13 -7.48
CA THR A 212 12.91 -1.00 -7.80
C THR A 212 12.26 -0.08 -8.84
N GLU A 213 12.80 1.12 -8.98
CA GLU A 213 12.38 2.07 -10.01
C GLU A 213 12.56 1.50 -11.41
N GLU A 214 13.75 0.97 -11.70
CA GLU A 214 14.06 0.35 -13.00
C GLU A 214 13.08 -0.77 -13.35
N GLY A 215 12.85 -1.71 -12.43
CA GLY A 215 11.93 -2.80 -12.64
C GLY A 215 10.47 -2.34 -12.77
N THR A 216 10.07 -1.31 -12.02
CA THR A 216 8.75 -0.70 -12.13
C THR A 216 8.58 -0.05 -13.51
N PHE A 217 9.56 0.74 -13.97
CA PHE A 217 9.52 1.36 -15.30
C PHE A 217 9.54 0.32 -16.43
N ALA A 218 10.31 -0.75 -16.29
CA ALA A 218 10.31 -1.84 -17.26
C ALA A 218 8.93 -2.52 -17.36
N ALA A 219 8.25 -2.72 -16.22
CA ALA A 219 6.95 -3.36 -16.16
C ALA A 219 5.80 -2.44 -16.61
N PHE A 220 5.79 -1.18 -16.18
CA PHE A 220 4.64 -0.28 -16.37
C PHE A 220 4.91 0.88 -17.35
N GLY A 221 6.17 1.15 -17.68
CA GLY A 221 6.58 2.21 -18.62
C GLY A 221 6.58 3.60 -18.02
N GLY A 222 6.57 3.71 -16.67
CA GLY A 222 6.60 4.97 -15.95
C GLY A 222 6.45 4.77 -14.43
N PRO A 223 6.38 5.86 -13.65
CA PRO A 223 6.13 5.80 -12.22
C PRO A 223 4.79 5.12 -11.93
N TYR A 224 4.70 4.40 -10.82
CA TYR A 224 3.49 3.65 -10.49
C TYR A 224 3.20 3.73 -8.99
N LEU A 225 2.09 4.35 -8.65
CA LEU A 225 1.60 4.37 -7.27
C LEU A 225 1.06 2.98 -6.89
N ALA A 226 1.52 2.47 -5.76
CA ALA A 226 1.18 1.12 -5.34
C ALA A 226 0.14 1.11 -4.22
N ASP A 227 0.56 0.87 -3.00
CA ASP A 227 -0.36 0.66 -1.89
C ASP A 227 -0.73 1.97 -1.19
N CYS A 228 -2.00 2.05 -0.78
CA CYS A 228 -2.55 3.20 -0.09
C CYS A 228 -3.69 2.79 0.86
N LEU A 229 -4.05 3.69 1.77
CA LEU A 229 -5.37 3.64 2.40
C LEU A 229 -6.36 4.41 1.55
N TYR A 230 -7.48 3.77 1.19
CA TYR A 230 -8.56 4.43 0.45
C TYR A 230 -9.93 4.12 1.05
N ALA A 231 -10.87 5.04 0.83
CA ALA A 231 -12.25 4.94 1.28
C ALA A 231 -13.22 5.41 0.18
N LYS A 232 -14.52 5.19 0.35
CA LYS A 232 -15.53 5.85 -0.49
C LYS A 232 -15.42 7.37 -0.31
N ILE A 233 -15.55 8.14 -1.38
CA ILE A 233 -15.51 9.62 -1.32
C ILE A 233 -16.53 10.16 -0.33
N ASP A 234 -17.72 9.56 -0.27
CA ASP A 234 -18.78 9.97 0.64
C ASP A 234 -18.40 9.77 2.10
N PHE A 235 -17.63 8.71 2.42
CA PHE A 235 -17.07 8.52 3.77
C PHE A 235 -16.12 9.66 4.13
N VAL A 236 -15.19 10.00 3.23
CA VAL A 236 -14.19 11.07 3.45
C VAL A 236 -14.88 12.43 3.64
N LYS A 237 -15.90 12.73 2.83
CA LYS A 237 -16.67 13.97 2.93
C LYS A 237 -17.52 14.06 4.20
N ALA A 238 -18.11 12.96 4.61
CA ALA A 238 -18.94 12.92 5.82
C ALA A 238 -18.10 12.89 7.11
N ASN A 239 -16.84 12.46 7.04
CA ASN A 239 -15.95 12.26 8.18
C ASN A 239 -14.58 12.92 7.98
N PRO A 240 -14.50 14.25 7.73
CA PRO A 240 -13.25 14.91 7.37
C PRO A 240 -12.19 14.88 8.47
N ASN A 241 -12.56 14.98 9.75
CA ASN A 241 -11.60 14.88 10.86
C ASN A 241 -11.11 13.43 11.01
N THR A 242 -11.99 12.44 10.83
CA THR A 242 -11.64 11.02 10.85
C THR A 242 -10.68 10.68 9.70
N ALA A 243 -10.95 11.17 8.47
CA ALA A 243 -10.05 10.99 7.32
C ALA A 243 -8.68 11.64 7.56
N GLN A 244 -8.65 12.83 8.17
CA GLN A 244 -7.41 13.50 8.55
C GLN A 244 -6.63 12.70 9.62
N ALA A 245 -7.31 12.16 10.61
CA ALA A 245 -6.70 11.33 11.66
C ALA A 245 -6.08 10.05 11.06
N ILE A 246 -6.73 9.42 10.07
CA ILE A 246 -6.18 8.28 9.34
C ILE A 246 -4.90 8.68 8.58
N ALA A 247 -4.93 9.79 7.84
CA ALA A 247 -3.74 10.31 7.14
C ALA A 247 -2.60 10.61 8.13
N ASN A 248 -2.92 11.25 9.25
CA ASN A 248 -1.94 11.57 10.30
C ASN A 248 -1.24 10.33 10.83
N ALA A 249 -1.98 9.28 11.16
CA ALA A 249 -1.43 8.03 11.72
C ALA A 249 -0.46 7.34 10.74
N VAL A 250 -0.85 7.26 9.45
CA VAL A 250 -0.01 6.59 8.45
C VAL A 250 1.20 7.44 8.07
N VAL A 251 1.05 8.75 7.92
CA VAL A 251 2.17 9.65 7.65
C VAL A 251 3.15 9.65 8.82
N HIS A 252 2.68 9.62 10.08
CA HIS A 252 3.54 9.46 11.25
C HIS A 252 4.37 8.17 11.15
N ALA A 253 3.75 7.05 10.77
CA ALA A 253 4.47 5.79 10.58
C ALA A 253 5.52 5.89 9.45
N MET A 254 5.17 6.48 8.31
CA MET A 254 6.11 6.68 7.20
C MET A 254 7.31 7.56 7.60
N GLN A 255 7.07 8.66 8.34
CA GLN A 255 8.15 9.53 8.80
C GLN A 255 9.04 8.83 9.84
N TRP A 256 8.46 8.02 10.72
CA TRP A 256 9.24 7.19 11.63
C TRP A 256 10.05 6.13 10.88
N LEU A 257 9.46 5.37 9.96
CA LEU A 257 10.12 4.35 9.14
C LEU A 257 11.31 4.91 8.34
N LYS A 258 11.21 6.15 7.87
CA LYS A 258 12.29 6.83 7.12
C LYS A 258 13.58 6.92 7.91
N THR A 259 13.51 6.96 9.23
CA THR A 259 14.68 7.15 10.13
C THR A 259 14.96 5.94 11.02
N ALA A 260 14.03 5.00 11.13
CA ALA A 260 14.17 3.81 11.96
C ALA A 260 15.19 2.84 11.38
N SER A 261 15.93 2.16 12.27
CA SER A 261 16.73 1.01 11.88
C SER A 261 15.85 -0.21 11.62
N ILE A 262 16.37 -1.19 10.87
CA ILE A 262 15.68 -2.48 10.68
C ILE A 262 15.37 -3.13 12.03
N ASP A 263 16.27 -3.03 13.02
CA ASP A 263 16.05 -3.55 14.36
C ASP A 263 14.87 -2.87 15.07
N ASP A 264 14.75 -1.55 14.94
CA ASP A 264 13.64 -0.81 15.54
C ASP A 264 12.31 -1.17 14.88
N ILE A 265 12.33 -1.36 13.55
CA ILE A 265 11.13 -1.80 12.80
C ILE A 265 10.70 -3.18 13.31
N ILE A 266 11.62 -4.14 13.36
CA ILE A 266 11.32 -5.50 13.83
C ILE A 266 10.78 -5.49 15.26
N LYS A 267 11.43 -4.77 16.18
CA LYS A 267 10.97 -4.65 17.58
C LYS A 267 9.60 -4.00 17.72
N SER A 268 9.16 -3.22 16.75
CA SER A 268 7.84 -2.58 16.76
C SER A 268 6.71 -3.50 16.29
N LEU A 269 7.02 -4.66 15.73
CA LEU A 269 6.07 -5.59 15.14
C LEU A 269 5.88 -6.83 16.05
N PRO A 270 4.64 -7.33 16.22
CA PRO A 270 4.40 -8.61 16.85
C PRO A 270 5.03 -9.78 16.09
N PRO A 271 5.45 -10.87 16.80
CA PRO A 271 6.13 -12.02 16.18
C PRO A 271 5.36 -12.69 15.03
N GLU A 272 4.03 -12.64 15.04
CA GLU A 272 3.20 -13.22 13.97
C GLU A 272 3.45 -12.61 12.58
N TYR A 273 4.04 -11.39 12.51
CA TYR A 273 4.40 -10.76 11.24
C TYR A 273 5.64 -11.38 10.60
N TYR A 274 6.56 -11.95 11.38
CA TYR A 274 7.76 -12.63 10.85
C TYR A 274 7.47 -14.08 10.44
N GLN A 275 6.30 -14.62 10.77
CA GLN A 275 5.88 -15.99 10.42
C GLN A 275 6.93 -17.06 10.79
N THR A 276 7.56 -16.97 11.96
CA THR A 276 8.60 -17.86 12.46
C THR A 276 9.99 -17.72 11.83
N ASP A 277 10.17 -16.86 10.81
CA ASP A 277 11.47 -16.61 10.17
C ASP A 277 11.81 -15.12 10.16
N GLU A 278 12.28 -14.60 11.28
CA GLU A 278 12.70 -13.20 11.42
C GLU A 278 13.84 -12.84 10.44
N LYS A 279 14.77 -13.77 10.19
CA LYS A 279 15.90 -13.52 9.27
C LYS A 279 15.41 -13.29 7.85
N LEU A 280 14.47 -14.09 7.38
CA LEU A 280 13.84 -13.91 6.08
C LEU A 280 13.08 -12.57 6.01
N TYR A 281 12.35 -12.23 7.08
CA TYR A 281 11.59 -10.98 7.15
C TYR A 281 12.52 -9.75 7.10
N ARG A 282 13.62 -9.74 7.86
CA ARG A 282 14.66 -8.70 7.83
C ARG A 282 15.22 -8.50 6.44
N LYS A 283 15.66 -9.57 5.79
CA LYS A 283 16.16 -9.55 4.41
C LYS A 283 15.12 -9.00 3.44
N SER A 284 13.86 -9.38 3.62
CA SER A 284 12.76 -8.90 2.79
C SER A 284 12.51 -7.42 3.00
N LEU A 285 12.56 -6.94 4.23
CA LEU A 285 12.42 -5.52 4.55
C LEU A 285 13.54 -4.68 3.90
N GLU A 286 14.80 -5.11 4.04
CA GLU A 286 15.95 -4.45 3.41
C GLU A 286 15.79 -4.31 1.89
N LYS A 287 15.36 -5.39 1.21
CA LYS A 287 15.14 -5.38 -0.24
C LYS A 287 13.99 -4.48 -0.69
N ASN A 288 13.05 -4.18 0.19
CA ASN A 288 11.84 -3.41 -0.13
C ASN A 288 11.88 -1.95 0.33
N LEU A 289 12.95 -1.49 1.00
CA LEU A 289 13.05 -0.09 1.48
C LEU A 289 12.86 0.94 0.36
N ALA A 290 13.35 0.65 -0.86
CA ALA A 290 13.19 1.52 -2.01
C ALA A 290 11.74 1.61 -2.51
N ALA A 291 10.91 0.62 -2.19
CA ALA A 291 9.51 0.57 -2.60
C ALA A 291 8.58 1.39 -1.70
N PHE A 292 9.09 1.92 -0.58
CA PHE A 292 8.28 2.73 0.32
C PHE A 292 8.21 4.18 -0.15
N GLN A 293 7.02 4.76 -0.05
CA GLN A 293 6.78 6.19 -0.18
C GLN A 293 6.92 6.83 1.21
N TRP A 294 7.58 8.00 1.28
CA TRP A 294 7.87 8.62 2.57
C TRP A 294 7.03 9.85 2.88
N ASP A 295 6.42 10.46 1.89
CA ASP A 295 5.63 11.70 2.03
C ASP A 295 4.13 11.51 1.82
N GLY A 296 3.71 10.41 1.21
CA GLY A 296 2.31 10.13 0.94
C GLY A 296 1.69 10.94 -0.20
N ILE A 297 2.47 11.77 -0.88
CA ILE A 297 2.01 12.68 -1.93
C ILE A 297 1.73 11.91 -3.22
N VAL A 298 0.58 12.18 -3.83
CA VAL A 298 0.19 11.65 -5.13
C VAL A 298 0.50 12.69 -6.22
N SER A 299 1.26 12.30 -7.25
CA SER A 299 1.50 13.15 -8.42
C SER A 299 0.55 12.80 -9.56
N ASN A 300 0.11 13.80 -10.32
CA ASN A 300 -0.72 13.59 -11.51
C ASN A 300 -0.04 12.72 -12.56
N GLU A 301 1.29 12.84 -12.71
CA GLU A 301 2.07 12.01 -13.61
C GLU A 301 1.99 10.52 -13.24
N ALA A 302 2.15 10.20 -11.96
CA ALA A 302 2.06 8.84 -11.47
C ALA A 302 0.64 8.28 -11.63
N VAL A 303 -0.41 9.07 -11.36
CA VAL A 303 -1.81 8.67 -11.59
C VAL A 303 -2.06 8.38 -13.07
N ALA A 304 -1.60 9.25 -13.97
CA ALA A 304 -1.74 9.04 -15.42
C ALA A 304 -0.98 7.78 -15.89
N SER A 305 0.20 7.52 -15.32
CA SER A 305 0.97 6.32 -15.60
C SER A 305 0.25 5.04 -15.14
N VAL A 306 -0.32 5.04 -13.92
CA VAL A 306 -1.15 3.93 -13.43
C VAL A 306 -2.35 3.71 -14.35
N TRP A 307 -3.06 4.77 -14.73
CA TRP A 307 -4.20 4.67 -15.65
C TRP A 307 -3.80 4.08 -16.99
N LYS A 308 -2.70 4.56 -17.58
CA LYS A 308 -2.17 4.02 -18.84
C LYS A 308 -1.86 2.54 -18.72
N ALA A 309 -1.24 2.11 -17.63
CA ALA A 309 -0.86 0.72 -17.42
C ALA A 309 -2.10 -0.20 -17.33
N ILE A 310 -3.13 0.17 -16.56
CA ILE A 310 -4.34 -0.66 -16.42
C ILE A 310 -5.23 -0.62 -17.67
N SER A 311 -5.24 0.48 -18.43
CA SER A 311 -6.02 0.62 -19.67
C SER A 311 -5.53 -0.29 -20.81
N ILE A 312 -4.32 -0.83 -20.71
CA ILE A 312 -3.80 -1.82 -21.66
C ILE A 312 -4.56 -3.14 -21.51
N LEU A 313 -4.96 -3.49 -20.26
CA LEU A 313 -5.55 -4.79 -19.93
C LEU A 313 -7.05 -4.88 -20.29
N GLU A 314 -7.74 -3.76 -20.21
CA GLU A 314 -9.20 -3.69 -20.41
C GLU A 314 -9.49 -2.66 -21.50
N PRO A 315 -9.78 -3.09 -22.74
CA PRO A 315 -10.02 -2.17 -23.85
C PRO A 315 -11.10 -1.13 -23.60
N GLU A 316 -12.12 -1.47 -22.82
CA GLU A 316 -13.20 -0.57 -22.37
C GLU A 316 -12.67 0.59 -21.52
N LEU A 317 -11.57 0.41 -20.80
CA LEU A 317 -10.96 1.49 -20.03
C LEU A 317 -10.34 2.57 -20.91
N LYS A 318 -9.91 2.23 -22.14
CA LYS A 318 -9.28 3.20 -23.04
C LYS A 318 -10.20 4.36 -23.42
N SER A 319 -11.50 4.11 -23.48
CA SER A 319 -12.53 5.11 -23.79
C SER A 319 -13.19 5.71 -22.55
N ALA A 320 -12.93 5.17 -21.37
CA ALA A 320 -13.54 5.65 -20.14
C ALA A 320 -12.96 7.00 -19.72
N LYS A 321 -13.83 7.91 -19.29
CA LYS A 321 -13.42 9.18 -18.70
C LYS A 321 -13.26 8.97 -17.19
N VAL A 322 -12.04 9.19 -16.69
CA VAL A 322 -11.71 9.12 -15.28
C VAL A 322 -11.18 10.48 -14.82
N GLU A 323 -11.72 10.98 -13.74
CA GLU A 323 -11.33 12.23 -13.10
C GLU A 323 -10.24 11.92 -12.06
N PHE A 324 -8.97 12.09 -12.44
CA PHE A 324 -7.81 11.72 -11.62
C PHE A 324 -7.79 12.46 -10.29
N GLU A 325 -8.15 13.75 -10.30
CA GLU A 325 -8.22 14.63 -9.14
C GLU A 325 -9.26 14.19 -8.10
N LYS A 326 -10.19 13.31 -8.46
CA LYS A 326 -11.15 12.72 -7.52
C LYS A 326 -10.63 11.47 -6.83
N THR A 327 -9.48 10.95 -7.24
CA THR A 327 -8.92 9.71 -6.67
C THR A 327 -8.02 9.93 -5.47
N TYR A 328 -7.68 11.17 -5.12
CA TYR A 328 -6.84 11.53 -3.98
C TYR A 328 -7.10 12.96 -3.48
N ASP A 329 -6.62 13.26 -2.27
CA ASP A 329 -6.60 14.61 -1.72
C ASP A 329 -5.29 14.84 -0.95
N ASN A 330 -4.30 15.45 -1.61
CA ASN A 330 -2.99 15.72 -1.01
C ASN A 330 -3.05 16.64 0.21
N ARG A 331 -4.12 17.44 0.39
CA ARG A 331 -4.28 18.28 1.58
C ARG A 331 -4.30 17.51 2.88
N LEU A 332 -4.76 16.25 2.85
CA LEU A 332 -4.74 15.35 4.01
C LEU A 332 -3.30 15.02 4.42
N VAL A 333 -2.48 14.60 3.46
CA VAL A 333 -1.07 14.26 3.70
C VAL A 333 -0.20 15.48 3.97
N GLU A 334 -0.44 16.61 3.30
CA GLU A 334 0.29 17.86 3.54
C GLU A 334 0.12 18.35 5.00
N ARG A 335 -1.12 18.30 5.52
CA ARG A 335 -1.39 18.63 6.93
C ARG A 335 -0.74 17.62 7.88
N ALA A 336 -0.77 16.33 7.54
CA ALA A 336 -0.12 15.30 8.32
C ALA A 336 1.42 15.47 8.33
N LEU A 337 2.03 15.78 7.20
CA LEU A 337 3.46 16.09 7.09
C LEU A 337 3.84 17.32 7.92
N ALA A 338 3.03 18.38 7.89
CA ALA A 338 3.26 19.55 8.72
C ALA A 338 3.28 19.20 10.22
N LYS A 339 2.49 18.21 10.65
CA LYS A 339 2.44 17.72 12.03
C LYS A 339 3.61 16.79 12.37
N TYR A 340 4.03 15.92 11.44
CA TYR A 340 4.92 14.78 11.72
C TYR A 340 6.21 14.74 10.88
N LYS A 341 6.58 15.83 10.22
CA LYS A 341 7.81 15.85 9.42
C LYS A 341 9.02 15.50 10.30
N ALA A 342 9.71 14.40 9.94
CA ALA A 342 10.95 14.03 10.62
C ALA A 342 12.00 15.14 10.45
N PRO A 343 12.77 15.47 11.50
CA PRO A 343 13.91 16.36 11.34
C PRO A 343 14.86 15.78 10.29
N LEU A 344 15.35 16.63 9.38
CA LEU A 344 16.42 16.23 8.46
C LEU A 344 17.60 15.78 9.34
N LYS A 345 18.13 14.58 9.09
CA LYS A 345 19.41 14.18 9.66
C LYS A 345 20.46 15.10 9.03
N GLU A 346 21.07 15.98 9.85
CA GLU A 346 22.27 16.74 9.49
C GLU A 346 23.43 15.79 9.16
#